data_d8a8d972ee8ffc6ba43fc732d023cdae
#
_entry.id   d8a8d972ee8ffc6ba43fc732d023cdae
#
_cell.length_a   1.000
_cell.length_b   1.000
_cell.length_c   1.000
_cell.angle_alpha   90.00
_cell.angle_beta   90.00
_cell.angle_gamma   90.00
#
_symmetry.space_group_name_H-M   'P 1'
#
loop_
_entity.id
_entity.type
_entity.pdbx_description
1 polymer ?
#
loop_
_entity_poly.entity_id
_entity_poly.type
_entity_poly.pdbx_seq_one_letter_code
_entity_poly.pdbx_strand_id
1 'polypeptide(L)'
;MNDYFEKILQAEVYEVAKKTPLEKAHNLSNTLKNEVFLKREDLQDVFSFKLRGAYNKMSKLSKSQLTQGVITSSAGNHAQGVALSALKSVSYTHLTLPTNDQV
;
A
#
# COMPACT_ATOMS: atom_id res chain seq x y z
N MET A 1 -18.50 -14.55 6.51
CA MET A 1 -17.53 -14.21 7.50
C MET A 1 -16.15 -14.72 7.18
N ASN A 2 -16.06 -15.96 6.89
CA ASN A 2 -14.78 -16.54 6.52
C ASN A 2 -14.23 -16.03 5.20
N ASP A 3 -15.06 -15.38 4.42
CA ASP A 3 -14.69 -14.85 3.14
C ASP A 3 -13.52 -13.86 3.23
N TYR A 4 -13.53 -12.96 4.23
CA TYR A 4 -12.43 -12.02 4.40
C TYR A 4 -11.13 -12.72 4.81
N PHE A 5 -11.24 -13.70 5.68
CA PHE A 5 -10.07 -14.44 6.13
C PHE A 5 -9.41 -15.18 4.97
N GLU A 6 -10.21 -15.86 4.16
CA GLU A 6 -9.70 -16.57 2.99
C GLU A 6 -9.09 -15.60 1.99
N LYS A 7 -9.73 -14.47 1.74
CA LYS A 7 -9.21 -13.46 0.83
C LYS A 7 -7.87 -12.91 1.30
N ILE A 8 -7.72 -12.71 2.61
CA ILE A 8 -6.46 -12.24 3.18
C ILE A 8 -5.36 -13.27 2.98
N LEU A 9 -5.65 -14.53 3.24
CA LEU A 9 -4.68 -15.60 3.07
C LEU A 9 -4.24 -15.78 1.61
N GLN A 10 -5.15 -15.53 0.67
CA GLN A 10 -4.88 -15.69 -0.75
C GLN A 10 -4.31 -14.43 -1.40
N ALA A 11 -4.29 -13.32 -0.68
CA ALA A 11 -3.78 -12.08 -1.24
C ALA A 11 -2.29 -12.17 -1.50
N GLU A 12 -1.87 -11.64 -2.65
CA GLU A 12 -0.49 -11.77 -3.11
C GLU A 12 0.34 -10.52 -2.80
N VAL A 13 0.03 -9.85 -1.68
CA VAL A 13 0.67 -8.57 -1.36
C VAL A 13 2.18 -8.70 -1.18
N TYR A 14 2.67 -9.87 -0.74
CA TYR A 14 4.10 -10.06 -0.53
C TYR A 14 4.91 -10.28 -1.81
N GLU A 15 4.27 -10.26 -2.96
CA GLU A 15 4.99 -10.15 -4.22
C GLU A 15 5.67 -8.79 -4.37
N VAL A 16 5.16 -7.75 -3.69
CA VAL A 16 5.73 -6.40 -3.77
C VAL A 16 6.05 -5.84 -2.39
N ALA A 17 5.30 -6.20 -1.36
CA ALA A 17 5.48 -5.66 -0.03
C ALA A 17 6.49 -6.50 0.75
N LYS A 18 7.26 -5.83 1.60
CA LYS A 18 8.15 -6.49 2.53
C LYS A 18 7.37 -6.88 3.78
N LYS A 19 7.78 -7.98 4.39
CA LYS A 19 7.24 -8.37 5.68
C LYS A 19 7.98 -7.58 6.75
N THR A 20 7.42 -6.44 7.12
CA THR A 20 8.07 -5.52 8.03
C THR A 20 8.00 -5.99 9.47
N PRO A 21 8.96 -5.58 10.31
CA PRO A 21 8.96 -6.00 11.71
C PRO A 21 7.87 -5.30 12.52
N LEU A 22 7.52 -5.95 13.62
CA LEU A 22 6.68 -5.39 14.67
C LEU A 22 7.60 -5.12 15.85
N GLU A 23 7.82 -3.86 16.20
CA GLU A 23 8.81 -3.44 17.19
C GLU A 23 8.14 -2.76 18.36
N LYS A 24 8.63 -3.04 19.56
CA LYS A 24 8.14 -2.34 20.75
C LYS A 24 8.76 -0.94 20.81
N ALA A 25 7.90 0.06 20.98
CA ALA A 25 8.32 1.44 21.17
C ALA A 25 8.57 1.66 22.67
N HIS A 26 9.80 1.44 23.11
CA HIS A 26 10.12 1.43 24.55
C HIS A 26 9.85 2.75 25.23
N ASN A 27 10.34 3.85 24.67
CA ASN A 27 10.16 5.17 25.27
C ASN A 27 8.68 5.56 25.33
N LEU A 28 7.96 5.35 24.24
CA LEU A 28 6.54 5.67 24.21
C LEU A 28 5.75 4.78 25.16
N SER A 29 6.11 3.51 25.23
CA SER A 29 5.47 2.57 26.17
C SER A 29 5.64 3.03 27.61
N ASN A 30 6.84 3.48 27.96
CA ASN A 30 7.11 3.97 29.31
C ASN A 30 6.33 5.25 29.61
N THR A 31 6.30 6.17 28.66
CA THR A 31 5.58 7.44 28.83
C THR A 31 4.08 7.20 29.02
N LEU A 32 3.51 6.32 28.23
CA LEU A 32 2.07 6.05 28.27
C LEU A 32 1.69 4.99 29.29
N LYS A 33 2.66 4.34 29.92
CA LYS A 33 2.45 3.23 30.87
C LYS A 33 1.60 2.14 30.24
N ASN A 34 1.96 1.78 29.01
CA ASN A 34 1.25 0.78 28.24
C ASN A 34 2.23 0.10 27.29
N GLU A 35 1.88 -1.01 26.71
CA GLU A 35 2.73 -1.65 25.72
C GLU A 35 2.33 -1.16 24.34
N VAL A 36 3.22 -0.43 23.70
CA VAL A 36 3.00 0.15 22.37
C VAL A 36 3.95 -0.52 21.39
N PHE A 37 3.39 -1.06 20.31
CA PHE A 37 4.16 -1.69 19.26
C PHE A 37 3.94 -0.95 17.95
N LEU A 38 4.98 -0.91 17.14
CA LEU A 38 4.94 -0.26 15.84
C LEU A 38 5.12 -1.32 14.75
N LYS A 39 4.14 -1.41 13.85
CA LYS A 39 4.29 -2.18 12.62
C LYS A 39 5.02 -1.27 11.64
N ARG A 40 6.27 -1.60 11.35
CA ARG A 40 7.20 -0.67 10.69
C ARG A 40 6.98 -0.60 9.19
N GLU A 41 5.83 -0.09 8.77
CA GLU A 41 5.52 0.05 7.35
C GLU A 41 6.26 1.22 6.68
N ASP A 42 6.91 2.04 7.47
CA ASP A 42 7.87 3.03 6.95
C ASP A 42 9.08 2.38 6.28
N LEU A 43 9.31 1.09 6.54
CA LEU A 43 10.40 0.33 5.92
C LEU A 43 10.03 -0.30 4.58
N GLN A 44 8.80 -0.11 4.12
CA GLN A 44 8.44 -0.50 2.76
C GLN A 44 9.20 0.36 1.74
N ASP A 45 9.32 -0.14 0.50
CA ASP A 45 10.01 0.60 -0.56
C ASP A 45 9.38 1.97 -0.83
N VAL A 46 8.07 2.10 -0.59
CA VAL A 46 7.35 3.37 -0.74
C VAL A 46 7.12 4.07 0.60
N PHE A 47 7.75 3.59 1.66
CA PHE A 47 7.76 4.18 2.99
C PHE A 47 6.39 4.28 3.66
N SER A 48 5.43 3.47 3.23
CA SER A 48 4.10 3.43 3.86
C SER A 48 3.40 2.11 3.56
N PHE A 49 2.29 1.84 4.27
CA PHE A 49 1.51 0.64 4.07
C PHE A 49 0.63 0.68 2.82
N LYS A 50 0.56 1.81 2.14
CA LYS A 50 -0.37 1.98 1.01
C LYS A 50 -0.09 1.05 -0.15
N LEU A 51 1.14 0.55 -0.25
CA LEU A 51 1.50 -0.44 -1.25
C LEU A 51 0.64 -1.70 -1.16
N ARG A 52 0.28 -2.11 0.06
CA ARG A 52 -0.49 -3.34 0.28
C ARG A 52 -1.85 -3.29 -0.41
N GLY A 53 -2.63 -2.25 -0.12
CA GLY A 53 -3.95 -2.12 -0.71
C GLY A 53 -3.91 -1.85 -2.20
N ALA A 54 -2.98 -1.00 -2.62
CA ALA A 54 -2.85 -0.69 -4.05
C ALA A 54 -2.54 -1.95 -4.86
N TYR A 55 -1.55 -2.72 -4.43
CA TYR A 55 -1.19 -3.93 -5.16
C TYR A 55 -2.28 -4.99 -5.07
N ASN A 56 -2.91 -5.15 -3.91
CA ASN A 56 -3.99 -6.11 -3.76
C ASN A 56 -5.13 -5.82 -4.73
N LYS A 57 -5.45 -4.55 -4.94
CA LYS A 57 -6.47 -4.16 -5.91
C LYS A 57 -6.00 -4.41 -7.34
N MET A 58 -4.80 -3.97 -7.67
CA MET A 58 -4.30 -4.02 -9.04
C MET A 58 -3.99 -5.44 -9.49
N SER A 59 -3.54 -6.31 -8.58
CA SER A 59 -3.25 -7.70 -8.93
C SER A 59 -4.49 -8.48 -9.36
N LYS A 60 -5.67 -7.98 -9.06
CA LYS A 60 -6.94 -8.62 -9.40
C LYS A 60 -7.60 -8.02 -10.64
N LEU A 61 -6.99 -7.02 -11.25
CA LEU A 61 -7.52 -6.45 -12.48
C LEU A 61 -7.25 -7.38 -13.65
N SER A 62 -8.16 -7.39 -14.62
CA SER A 62 -7.98 -8.17 -15.83
C SER A 62 -6.88 -7.58 -16.70
N LYS A 63 -6.36 -8.39 -17.60
CA LYS A 63 -5.36 -7.93 -18.56
C LYS A 63 -5.86 -6.74 -19.37
N SER A 64 -7.12 -6.79 -19.77
CA SER A 64 -7.75 -5.70 -20.49
C SER A 64 -7.79 -4.41 -19.67
N GLN A 65 -8.14 -4.51 -18.38
CA GLN A 65 -8.16 -3.36 -17.50
C GLN A 65 -6.76 -2.79 -17.28
N LEU A 66 -5.75 -3.63 -17.10
CA LEU A 66 -4.39 -3.19 -16.95
C LEU A 66 -3.85 -2.48 -18.18
N THR A 67 -4.26 -2.96 -19.37
CA THR A 67 -3.87 -2.32 -20.62
C THR A 67 -4.45 -0.91 -20.75
N GLN A 68 -5.68 -0.71 -20.25
CA GLN A 68 -6.27 0.63 -20.22
C GLN A 68 -5.58 1.55 -19.23
N GLY A 69 -4.90 0.98 -18.24
CA GLY A 69 -4.18 1.74 -17.25
C GLY A 69 -5.02 2.05 -16.02
N VAL A 70 -4.41 2.74 -15.07
CA VAL A 70 -5.05 3.11 -13.82
C VAL A 70 -4.86 4.61 -13.57
N ILE A 71 -5.81 5.20 -12.87
CA ILE A 71 -5.75 6.59 -12.49
C ILE A 71 -6.06 6.70 -11.00
N THR A 72 -5.38 7.60 -10.32
CA THR A 72 -5.65 7.86 -8.93
C THR A 72 -5.37 9.33 -8.61
N SER A 73 -6.02 9.83 -7.58
CA SER A 73 -5.83 11.19 -7.10
C SER A 73 -5.22 11.12 -5.71
N SER A 74 -3.99 11.57 -5.58
CA SER A 74 -3.27 11.53 -4.31
C SER A 74 -2.04 12.41 -4.40
N ALA A 75 -1.73 13.09 -3.32
CA ALA A 75 -0.53 13.92 -3.23
C ALA A 75 0.60 13.23 -2.46
N GLY A 76 0.44 11.97 -2.06
CA GLY A 76 1.43 11.36 -1.17
C GLY A 76 1.48 9.85 -1.26
N ASN A 77 1.30 9.21 -0.14
CA ASN A 77 1.59 7.79 0.03
C ASN A 77 0.81 6.87 -0.90
N HIS A 78 -0.47 7.18 -1.12
CA HIS A 78 -1.28 6.34 -2.01
C HIS A 78 -0.77 6.41 -3.45
N ALA A 79 -0.37 7.60 -3.90
CA ALA A 79 0.19 7.76 -5.24
C ALA A 79 1.44 6.91 -5.42
N GLN A 80 2.31 6.89 -4.43
CA GLN A 80 3.52 6.08 -4.48
C GLN A 80 3.20 4.59 -4.50
N GLY A 81 2.22 4.17 -3.70
CA GLY A 81 1.79 2.77 -3.68
C GLY A 81 1.21 2.34 -5.02
N VAL A 82 0.38 3.19 -5.64
CA VAL A 82 -0.20 2.89 -6.95
C VAL A 82 0.90 2.86 -8.03
N ALA A 83 1.84 3.80 -7.98
CA ALA A 83 2.91 3.85 -8.98
C ALA A 83 3.77 2.59 -8.94
N LEU A 84 4.20 2.15 -7.77
CA LEU A 84 5.00 0.94 -7.66
C LEU A 84 4.18 -0.30 -8.04
N SER A 85 2.92 -0.36 -7.62
CA SER A 85 2.04 -1.47 -7.98
C SER A 85 1.83 -1.56 -9.49
N ALA A 86 1.68 -0.41 -10.15
CA ALA A 86 1.52 -0.37 -11.60
C ALA A 86 2.78 -0.83 -12.30
N LEU A 87 3.93 -0.43 -11.82
CA LEU A 87 5.21 -0.86 -12.37
C LEU A 87 5.35 -2.37 -12.29
N LYS A 88 5.01 -2.96 -11.15
CA LYS A 88 5.07 -4.40 -10.95
C LYS A 88 4.04 -5.15 -11.77
N SER A 89 2.90 -4.52 -12.03
CA SER A 89 1.81 -5.12 -12.82
C SER A 89 1.93 -4.80 -14.31
N VAL A 90 2.95 -4.05 -14.71
CA VAL A 90 3.15 -3.61 -16.10
C VAL A 90 1.90 -2.89 -16.61
N SER A 91 1.44 -1.91 -15.86
CA SER A 91 0.27 -1.13 -16.20
C SER A 91 0.64 0.33 -16.40
N TYR A 92 -0.12 1.01 -17.26
CA TYR A 92 0.00 2.45 -17.38
C TYR A 92 -0.64 3.11 -16.17
N THR A 93 0.02 4.14 -15.62
CA THR A 93 -0.45 4.84 -14.44
C THR A 93 -0.59 6.33 -14.71
N HIS A 94 -1.71 6.90 -14.31
CA HIS A 94 -1.92 8.33 -14.33
C HIS A 94 -2.26 8.81 -12.93
N LEU A 95 -1.56 9.84 -12.46
CA LEU A 95 -1.75 10.40 -11.13
C LEU A 95 -2.24 11.84 -11.24
N THR A 96 -3.22 12.18 -10.39
CA THR A 96 -3.65 13.57 -10.26
C THR A 96 -3.53 14.00 -8.82
N LEU A 97 -3.27 15.27 -8.62
CA LEU A 97 -3.24 15.85 -7.29
C LEU A 97 -4.67 16.15 -6.83
N PRO A 98 -4.94 16.05 -5.53
CA PRO A 98 -6.28 16.33 -5.01
C PRO A 98 -6.64 17.80 -5.00
N THR A 99 -5.68 18.70 -5.24
CA THR A 99 -5.97 20.13 -5.32
C THR A 99 -5.96 20.53 -6.77
N ASN A 100 -6.57 21.64 -7.09
CA ASN A 100 -6.59 22.10 -8.44
C ASN A 100 -5.93 23.40 -8.66
N ASP A 101 -5.09 23.82 -7.81
CA ASP A 101 -4.38 25.06 -8.03
C ASP A 101 -3.05 24.81 -8.70
N GLN A 102 -2.82 23.75 -9.28
CA GLN A 102 -1.69 23.55 -10.04
C GLN A 102 -1.79 24.32 -11.28
N VAL A 103 -0.91 24.80 -11.66
CA VAL A 103 -0.91 25.52 -12.79
C VAL A 103 -0.80 25.26 -13.93
#